data_20e151adbf6e2c33b43e61cafad946fd
#
_entry.id   20e151adbf6e2c33b43e61cafad946fd
#
_cell.length_a   1.000
_cell.length_b   1.000
_cell.length_c   1.000
_cell.angle_alpha   90.00
_cell.angle_beta   90.00
_cell.angle_gamma   90.00
#
_symmetry.space_group_name_H-M   'P 1'
#
loop_
_entity.id
_entity.type
_entity.pdbx_description
1 polymer ?
#
loop_
_entity_poly.entity_id
_entity_poly.type
_entity_poly.pdbx_seq_one_letter_code
_entity_poly.pdbx_strand_id
1 'polypeptide(L)' 'MFESIGQRLKKEREARYLTLEKASEATRIRIVFLQALESDDYSVMPSAAQGRGFL' A
#
# COMPACT_ATOMS: atom_id res chain seq x y z
N MET A 1 16.99 -12.37 -6.40
CA MET A 1 15.95 -12.29 -5.51
C MET A 1 15.17 -11.03 -5.67
N PHE A 2 13.89 -11.15 -5.76
CA PHE A 2 13.07 -10.01 -6.07
C PHE A 2 12.17 -9.68 -4.92
N GLU A 3 12.10 -8.41 -4.61
CA GLU A 3 11.13 -7.93 -3.64
C GLU A 3 9.85 -7.59 -4.35
N SER A 4 8.74 -7.87 -3.70
CA SER A 4 7.47 -7.38 -4.19
C SER A 4 7.39 -5.87 -3.97
N ILE A 5 6.45 -5.26 -4.64
CA ILE A 5 6.24 -3.82 -4.45
C ILE A 5 5.87 -3.54 -3.00
N GLY A 6 5.05 -4.41 -2.41
CA GLY A 6 4.67 -4.22 -1.02
C GLY A 6 5.84 -4.30 -0.07
N GLN A 7 6.72 -5.26 -0.29
CA GLN A 7 7.90 -5.40 0.55
C GLN A 7 8.78 -4.17 0.43
N ARG A 8 8.92 -3.65 -0.76
CA ARG A 8 9.74 -2.48 -0.97
C ARG A 8 9.16 -1.26 -0.30
N LEU A 9 7.84 -1.10 -0.40
CA LEU A 9 7.18 0.02 0.27
C LEU A 9 7.39 -0.06 1.77
N LYS A 10 7.25 -1.25 2.32
CA LYS A 10 7.43 -1.42 3.75
C LYS A 10 8.85 -1.08 4.17
N LYS A 11 9.83 -1.53 3.40
CA LYS A 11 11.21 -1.24 3.72
C LYS A 11 11.51 0.25 3.65
N GLU A 12 10.97 0.92 2.64
CA GLU A 12 11.17 2.36 2.53
C GLU A 12 10.55 3.09 3.70
N ARG A 13 9.34 2.66 4.08
CA ARG A 13 8.67 3.28 5.22
C ARG A 13 9.48 3.09 6.49
N GLU A 14 9.93 1.87 6.73
CA GLU A 14 10.67 1.57 7.95
C GLU A 14 12.02 2.26 7.96
N ALA A 15 12.64 2.40 6.80
CA ALA A 15 13.91 3.09 6.71
C ALA A 15 13.79 4.56 7.10
N ARG A 16 12.59 5.11 6.99
CA ARG A 16 12.35 6.48 7.38
C ARG A 16 11.72 6.60 8.75
N TYR A 17 11.64 5.47 9.46
CA TYR A 17 11.07 5.41 10.80
C TYR A 17 9.64 5.91 10.84
N LEU A 18 8.89 5.62 9.79
CA LEU A 18 7.49 6.03 9.73
C LEU A 18 6.60 4.88 10.16
N THR A 19 5.61 5.23 11.00
CA THR A 19 4.55 4.28 11.27
C THR A 19 3.57 4.30 10.11
N LEU A 20 2.69 3.31 10.08
CA LEU A 20 1.63 3.32 9.07
C LEU A 20 0.77 4.56 9.20
N GLU A 21 0.53 5.00 10.43
CA GLU A 21 -0.28 6.19 10.64
C GLU A 21 0.39 7.43 10.07
N LYS A 22 1.69 7.56 10.30
CA LYS A 22 2.40 8.70 9.75
C LYS A 22 2.47 8.64 8.24
N ALA A 23 2.67 7.46 7.69
CA ALA A 23 2.69 7.31 6.25
C ALA A 23 1.32 7.64 5.66
N SER A 24 0.26 7.26 6.35
CA SER A 24 -1.09 7.57 5.90
C SER A 24 -1.31 9.07 5.86
N GLU A 25 -0.86 9.78 6.88
CA GLU A 25 -1.00 11.23 6.90
C GLU A 25 -0.22 11.88 5.78
N ALA A 26 0.99 11.38 5.54
CA ALA A 26 1.85 11.99 4.54
C ALA A 26 1.35 11.77 3.13
N THR A 27 0.77 10.60 2.87
CA THR A 27 0.35 10.25 1.52
C THR A 27 -1.14 10.44 1.29
N ARG A 28 -1.90 10.63 2.37
CA ARG A 28 -3.35 10.71 2.30
C ARG A 28 -3.98 9.43 1.83
N ILE A 29 -3.28 8.33 2.00
CA ILE A 29 -3.80 7.00 1.70
C ILE A 29 -4.20 6.36 3.01
N ARG A 30 -5.37 5.77 3.04
CA ARG A 30 -5.88 5.17 4.27
C ARG A 30 -4.96 4.06 4.73
N ILE A 31 -4.88 3.89 6.05
CA ILE A 31 -4.01 2.88 6.62
C ILE A 31 -4.35 1.49 6.10
N VAL A 32 -5.64 1.17 5.96
CA VAL A 32 -6.03 -0.15 5.50
C VAL A 32 -5.49 -0.42 4.09
N PHE A 33 -5.44 0.60 3.26
CA PHE A 33 -4.90 0.44 1.92
C PHE A 33 -3.38 0.31 1.96
N LEU A 34 -2.73 1.06 2.84
CA LEU A 34 -1.29 0.93 2.98
C LEU A 34 -0.90 -0.45 3.47
N GLN A 35 -1.64 -0.96 4.44
CA GLN A 35 -1.40 -2.30 4.92
C GLN A 35 -1.56 -3.32 3.80
N ALA A 36 -2.60 -3.16 3.00
CA ALA A 36 -2.84 -4.07 1.90
C ALA A 36 -1.70 -4.00 0.88
N LEU A 37 -1.26 -2.79 0.58
CA LEU A 37 -0.15 -2.64 -0.36
C LEU A 37 1.12 -3.29 0.15
N GLU A 38 1.41 -3.11 1.43
CA GLU A 38 2.63 -3.69 1.99
C GLU A 38 2.56 -5.20 2.08
N SER A 39 1.35 -5.74 2.09
CA SER A 39 1.15 -7.20 2.11
C SER A 39 0.89 -7.76 0.73
N ASP A 40 0.91 -6.93 -0.28
CA ASP A 40 0.57 -7.34 -1.65
C ASP A 40 -0.84 -7.93 -1.73
N ASP A 41 -1.72 -7.44 -0.89
CA ASP A 41 -3.09 -7.90 -0.87
C ASP A 41 -3.96 -6.84 -1.52
N TYR A 42 -4.29 -7.05 -2.75
CA TYR A 42 -5.04 -6.06 -3.52
C TYR A 42 -6.54 -6.29 -3.48
N SER A 43 -6.97 -7.25 -2.70
CA SER A 43 -8.41 -7.55 -2.63
C SER A 43 -9.21 -6.45 -1.98
N VAL A 44 -8.58 -5.59 -1.17
CA VAL A 44 -9.29 -4.51 -0.50
C VAL A 44 -9.28 -3.23 -1.32
N MET A 45 -8.70 -3.26 -2.51
CA MET A 45 -8.65 -2.06 -3.32
C MET A 45 -10.03 -1.73 -3.87
N PRO A 46 -10.29 -0.45 -4.15
CA PRO A 46 -11.57 -0.08 -4.73
C PRO A 46 -11.80 -0.78 -6.05
N SER A 47 -13.05 -0.99 -6.38
CA SER A 47 -13.37 -1.72 -7.59
C SER A 47 -12.84 -1.02 -8.84
N ALA A 48 -12.65 0.26 -8.77
CA ALA A 48 -12.08 0.95 -9.92
C ALA A 48 -10.71 0.40 -10.25
N ALA A 49 -10.00 -0.04 -9.24
CA ALA A 49 -8.70 -0.62 -9.47
C ALA A 49 -8.81 -2.00 -10.06
N GLN A 50 -9.94 -2.64 -9.82
CA GLN A 50 -10.13 -3.94 -10.34
C GLN A 50 -10.62 -3.94 -11.73
N GLY A 51 -11.15 -3.03 -12.00
CA GLY A 51 -11.63 -3.09 -13.15
C GLY A 51 -11.66 -2.70 -14.12
N ARG A 52 -11.79 -2.90 -14.39
CA ARG A 52 -11.99 -2.65 -15.17
C ARG A 52 -12.92 -2.76 -15.87
N GLY A 53 -13.19 -3.13 -15.98
CA GLY A 53 -13.98 -3.21 -16.40
C GLY A 53 -14.99 -2.40 -16.69
N PHE A 54 -15.24 -1.76 -16.44
CA PHE A 54 -16.17 -1.09 -16.75
C PHE A 54 -15.79 -0.12 -17.41
N LEU A 55 -15.26 -0.08 -17.81
CA LEU A 55 -15.02 0.89 -18.45
C LEU A 55 -15.26 0.86 -19.55
#